data_508441cc4e360a10cf7c4f3494718bb2
#
_entry.id   508441cc4e360a10cf7c4f3494718bb2
#
_cell.length_a   1.000
_cell.length_b   1.000
_cell.length_c   1.000
_cell.angle_alpha   90.00
_cell.angle_beta   90.00
_cell.angle_gamma   90.00
#
_symmetry.space_group_name_H-M   'P 1'
#
loop_
_entity.id
_entity.type
_entity.pdbx_description
1 polymer ?
#
loop_
_entity_poly.entity_id
_entity_poly.type
_entity_poly.pdbx_seq_one_letter_code
_entity_poly.pdbx_strand_id
1 'polypeptide(L)'
;KFRLNTHYCFLYALLIAGIAYPSAGTPYVDHHASILSIISLLFFILALKTNSRGYWFFIPMILVISFLTKQTPTGNIFLVIVVLSSIYFIINFDIKKIFSAILGSSIIISLFFLVLFLTKIPFESFFEQYISFPLEIGKTRVEYLLLPLEFSRIFLRFKLIHIPLLIMIFISIQKIRNDSSYLRSNDFII
;
A
#
# COMPACT_ATOMS: atom_id res chain seq x y z
N LYS A 1 -18.36 9.12 -8.69
CA LYS A 1 -18.92 7.76 -8.88
C LYS A 1 -18.24 7.16 -10.10
N PHE A 2 -17.24 6.29 -9.91
CA PHE A 2 -16.76 5.45 -11.01
C PHE A 2 -17.90 4.50 -11.39
N ARG A 3 -18.63 4.83 -12.44
CA ARG A 3 -19.57 3.90 -13.08
C ARG A 3 -18.79 3.09 -14.11
N LEU A 4 -17.95 2.18 -13.66
CA LEU A 4 -17.44 1.14 -14.54
C LEU A 4 -18.62 0.21 -14.88
N ASN A 5 -18.76 -0.09 -16.16
CA ASN A 5 -19.72 -1.10 -16.61
C ASN A 5 -19.34 -2.44 -15.93
N THR A 6 -20.33 -3.18 -15.45
CA THR A 6 -20.16 -4.47 -14.75
C THR A 6 -19.29 -5.45 -15.55
N HIS A 7 -19.36 -5.43 -16.88
CA HIS A 7 -18.52 -6.25 -17.73
C HIS A 7 -17.04 -5.90 -17.65
N TYR A 8 -16.69 -4.60 -17.57
CA TYR A 8 -15.29 -4.20 -17.37
C TYR A 8 -14.79 -4.55 -15.97
N CYS A 9 -15.64 -4.42 -14.94
CA CYS A 9 -15.27 -4.87 -13.59
C CYS A 9 -14.97 -6.36 -13.57
N PHE A 10 -15.76 -7.18 -14.24
CA PHE A 10 -15.55 -8.61 -14.35
C PHE A 10 -14.28 -8.95 -15.13
N LEU A 11 -14.03 -8.28 -16.26
CA LEU A 11 -12.79 -8.45 -17.05
C LEU A 11 -11.55 -8.08 -16.24
N TYR A 12 -11.57 -6.95 -15.50
CA TYR A 12 -10.46 -6.55 -14.63
C TYR A 12 -10.26 -7.56 -13.49
N ALA A 13 -11.33 -8.07 -12.89
CA ALA A 13 -11.22 -9.10 -11.86
C ALA A 13 -10.60 -10.40 -12.41
N LEU A 14 -10.99 -10.84 -13.61
CA LEU A 14 -10.38 -11.99 -14.29
C LEU A 14 -8.90 -11.75 -14.62
N LEU A 15 -8.55 -10.57 -15.12
CA LEU A 15 -7.15 -10.21 -15.40
C LEU A 15 -6.31 -10.22 -14.12
N ILE A 16 -6.81 -9.64 -13.03
CA ILE A 16 -6.12 -9.65 -11.74
C ILE A 16 -5.97 -11.08 -11.23
N ALA A 17 -7.02 -11.88 -11.31
CA ALA A 17 -6.97 -13.29 -10.90
C ALA A 17 -5.96 -14.08 -11.75
N GLY A 18 -5.92 -13.87 -13.08
CA GLY A 18 -4.95 -14.51 -13.96
C GLY A 18 -3.51 -14.10 -13.71
N ILE A 19 -3.27 -12.83 -13.37
CA ILE A 19 -1.93 -12.32 -13.05
C ILE A 19 -1.49 -12.74 -11.65
N ALA A 20 -2.43 -12.87 -10.70
CA ALA A 20 -2.15 -13.25 -9.31
C ALA A 20 -1.71 -14.73 -9.18
N TYR A 21 -2.04 -15.59 -10.15
CA TYR A 21 -1.61 -16.99 -10.18
C TYR A 21 -0.52 -17.18 -11.23
N PRO A 22 0.75 -17.31 -10.84
CA PRO A 22 1.80 -17.64 -11.78
C PRO A 22 1.58 -19.01 -12.38
N SER A 23 2.13 -19.25 -13.57
CA SER A 23 2.03 -20.50 -14.34
C SER A 23 2.44 -21.77 -13.56
N ALA A 24 3.13 -21.62 -12.43
CA ALA A 24 3.51 -22.69 -11.52
C ALA A 24 2.39 -23.17 -10.58
N GLY A 25 1.21 -22.55 -10.60
CA GLY A 25 0.03 -22.98 -9.83
C GLY A 25 0.10 -22.78 -8.31
N THR A 26 1.18 -22.20 -7.76
CA THR A 26 1.32 -21.95 -6.34
C THR A 26 1.17 -20.46 -6.03
N PRO A 27 0.23 -20.06 -5.14
CA PRO A 27 0.13 -18.69 -4.72
C PRO A 27 1.35 -18.31 -3.86
N TYR A 28 2.17 -17.42 -4.37
CA TYR A 28 3.28 -16.88 -3.57
C TYR A 28 2.75 -15.88 -2.53
N VAL A 29 3.36 -15.91 -1.35
CA VAL A 29 3.06 -15.00 -0.23
C VAL A 29 3.16 -13.53 -0.67
N ASP A 30 4.07 -13.22 -1.60
CA ASP A 30 4.25 -11.89 -2.20
C ASP A 30 2.99 -11.37 -2.91
N HIS A 31 2.27 -12.25 -3.60
CA HIS A 31 1.02 -11.88 -4.29
C HIS A 31 -0.08 -11.54 -3.28
N HIS A 32 -0.24 -12.33 -2.22
CA HIS A 32 -1.22 -12.05 -1.17
C HIS A 32 -0.94 -10.70 -0.48
N ALA A 33 0.32 -10.47 -0.10
CA ALA A 33 0.72 -9.20 0.49
C ALA A 33 0.51 -8.02 -0.48
N SER A 34 0.81 -8.19 -1.76
CA SER A 34 0.59 -7.15 -2.77
C SER A 34 -0.89 -6.85 -2.97
N ILE A 35 -1.75 -7.87 -3.04
CA ILE A 35 -3.20 -7.70 -3.17
C ILE A 35 -3.77 -6.98 -1.94
N LEU A 36 -3.41 -7.40 -0.73
CA LEU A 36 -3.85 -6.76 0.50
C LEU A 36 -3.36 -5.30 0.58
N SER A 37 -2.13 -5.03 0.17
CA SER A 37 -1.58 -3.67 0.10
C SER A 37 -2.36 -2.79 -0.88
N ILE A 38 -2.72 -3.31 -2.06
CA ILE A 38 -3.56 -2.60 -3.03
C ILE A 38 -4.96 -2.35 -2.47
N ILE A 39 -5.56 -3.33 -1.78
CA ILE A 39 -6.86 -3.16 -1.11
C ILE A 39 -6.77 -2.03 -0.07
N SER A 40 -5.70 -2.00 0.74
CA SER A 40 -5.48 -0.92 1.70
C SER A 40 -5.39 0.46 1.03
N LEU A 41 -4.68 0.56 -0.10
CA LEU A 41 -4.58 1.78 -0.89
C LEU A 41 -5.95 2.20 -1.48
N LEU A 42 -6.75 1.25 -1.96
CA LEU A 42 -8.12 1.52 -2.42
C LEU A 42 -9.01 2.03 -1.28
N PHE A 43 -8.91 1.43 -0.09
CA PHE A 43 -9.63 1.93 1.09
C PHE A 43 -9.18 3.35 1.47
N PHE A 44 -7.88 3.65 1.34
CA PHE A 44 -7.37 5.01 1.55
C PHE A 44 -7.97 6.01 0.55
N ILE A 45 -7.98 5.69 -0.75
CA ILE A 45 -8.61 6.54 -1.76
C ILE A 45 -10.10 6.72 -1.48
N LEU A 46 -10.81 5.66 -1.09
CA LEU A 46 -12.22 5.74 -0.70
C LEU A 46 -12.42 6.58 0.57
N ALA A 47 -11.53 6.48 1.55
CA ALA A 47 -11.57 7.30 2.76
C ALA A 47 -11.47 8.79 2.44
N LEU A 48 -10.57 9.16 1.53
CA LEU A 48 -10.43 10.55 1.05
C LEU A 48 -11.66 11.01 0.27
N LYS A 49 -12.19 10.16 -0.62
CA LYS A 49 -13.32 10.51 -1.51
C LYS A 49 -14.67 10.58 -0.80
N THR A 50 -14.95 9.63 0.08
CA THR A 50 -16.28 9.51 0.74
C THR A 50 -16.35 10.21 2.09
N ASN A 51 -15.22 10.69 2.59
CA ASN A 51 -15.09 11.29 3.92
C ASN A 51 -15.55 10.36 5.06
N SER A 52 -15.54 9.03 4.82
CA SER A 52 -16.06 8.03 5.76
C SER A 52 -15.00 7.58 6.77
N ARG A 53 -15.38 7.60 8.07
CA ARG A 53 -14.53 7.12 9.16
C ARG A 53 -14.28 5.61 9.11
N GLY A 54 -15.23 4.85 8.57
CA GLY A 54 -15.11 3.39 8.48
C GLY A 54 -13.89 2.96 7.66
N TYR A 55 -13.60 3.65 6.56
CA TYR A 55 -12.41 3.33 5.77
C TYR A 55 -11.12 3.62 6.54
N TRP A 56 -11.05 4.73 7.30
CA TRP A 56 -9.91 5.04 8.17
C TRP A 56 -9.66 3.96 9.23
N PHE A 57 -10.72 3.31 9.70
CA PHE A 57 -10.63 2.20 10.63
C PHE A 57 -10.02 0.94 9.99
N PHE A 58 -10.45 0.59 8.77
CA PHE A 58 -10.01 -0.64 8.11
C PHE A 58 -8.62 -0.55 7.48
N ILE A 59 -8.14 0.64 7.07
CA ILE A 59 -6.82 0.82 6.46
C ILE A 59 -5.70 0.18 7.28
N PRO A 60 -5.49 0.53 8.56
CA PRO A 60 -4.41 -0.04 9.35
C PRO A 60 -4.60 -1.54 9.61
N MET A 61 -5.83 -2.02 9.71
CA MET A 61 -6.10 -3.45 9.89
C MET A 61 -5.60 -4.25 8.70
N ILE A 62 -5.95 -3.83 7.48
CA ILE A 62 -5.53 -4.50 6.24
C ILE A 62 -4.03 -4.39 6.07
N LEU A 63 -3.42 -3.23 6.39
CA LEU A 63 -1.97 -3.05 6.33
C LEU A 63 -1.22 -3.98 7.27
N VAL A 64 -1.68 -4.16 8.51
CA VAL A 64 -1.04 -5.09 9.45
C VAL A 64 -1.15 -6.53 8.96
N ILE A 65 -2.32 -6.96 8.49
CA ILE A 65 -2.48 -8.31 7.92
C ILE A 65 -1.56 -8.50 6.71
N SER A 66 -1.50 -7.51 5.83
CA SER A 66 -0.60 -7.52 4.68
C SER A 66 0.87 -7.59 5.10
N PHE A 67 1.27 -6.80 6.10
CA PHE A 67 2.63 -6.80 6.65
C PHE A 67 2.99 -8.16 7.26
N LEU A 68 2.07 -8.77 8.01
CA LEU A 68 2.24 -10.12 8.56
C LEU A 68 2.31 -11.20 7.47
N THR A 69 1.77 -10.94 6.29
CA THR A 69 1.92 -11.83 5.14
C THR A 69 3.30 -11.68 4.51
N LYS A 70 3.74 -10.45 4.20
CA LYS A 70 5.11 -10.12 3.76
C LYS A 70 5.42 -8.63 3.93
N GLN A 71 6.64 -8.34 4.44
CA GLN A 71 7.02 -6.98 4.80
C GLN A 71 7.26 -6.07 3.60
N THR A 72 7.98 -6.56 2.58
CA THR A 72 8.53 -5.71 1.51
C THR A 72 7.48 -4.96 0.69
N PRO A 73 6.46 -5.61 0.08
CA PRO A 73 5.47 -4.85 -0.68
C PRO A 73 4.64 -3.94 0.23
N THR A 74 4.31 -4.41 1.43
CA THR A 74 3.47 -3.66 2.37
C THR A 74 4.18 -2.44 2.95
N GLY A 75 5.48 -2.54 3.25
CA GLY A 75 6.26 -1.44 3.79
C GLY A 75 6.26 -0.22 2.88
N ASN A 76 6.38 -0.42 1.58
CA ASN A 76 6.33 0.66 0.59
C ASN A 76 4.95 1.35 0.56
N ILE A 77 3.87 0.57 0.53
CA ILE A 77 2.49 1.11 0.54
C ILE A 77 2.18 1.80 1.87
N PHE A 78 2.66 1.24 2.99
CA PHE A 78 2.53 1.85 4.32
C PHE A 78 3.16 3.24 4.35
N LEU A 79 4.39 3.40 3.86
CA LEU A 79 5.05 4.70 3.78
C LEU A 79 4.26 5.71 2.94
N VAL A 80 3.77 5.29 1.77
CA VAL A 80 2.94 6.14 0.91
C VAL A 80 1.66 6.58 1.65
N ILE A 81 0.94 5.66 2.27
CA ILE A 81 -0.29 5.97 3.01
C ILE A 81 0.01 6.90 4.19
N VAL A 82 1.09 6.68 4.96
CA VAL A 82 1.47 7.54 6.09
C VAL A 82 1.78 8.96 5.61
N VAL A 83 2.59 9.12 4.57
CA VAL A 83 2.94 10.45 4.03
C VAL A 83 1.69 11.17 3.53
N LEU A 84 0.89 10.51 2.70
CA LEU A 84 -0.32 11.13 2.15
C LEU A 84 -1.39 11.41 3.23
N SER A 85 -1.54 10.53 4.23
CA SER A 85 -2.42 10.77 5.38
C SER A 85 -1.96 11.96 6.20
N SER A 86 -0.66 12.10 6.43
CA SER A 86 -0.08 13.23 7.15
C SER A 86 -0.37 14.54 6.44
N ILE A 87 -0.15 14.60 5.13
CA ILE A 87 -0.48 15.77 4.31
C ILE A 87 -1.98 16.07 4.38
N TYR A 88 -2.82 15.04 4.23
CA TYR A 88 -4.27 15.20 4.32
C TYR A 88 -4.71 15.77 5.66
N PHE A 89 -4.19 15.27 6.79
CA PHE A 89 -4.56 15.73 8.12
C PHE A 89 -3.97 17.10 8.48
N ILE A 90 -2.87 17.53 7.88
CA ILE A 90 -2.36 18.89 8.00
C ILE A 90 -3.35 19.89 7.37
N ILE A 91 -3.93 19.52 6.21
CA ILE A 91 -4.86 20.38 5.47
C ILE A 91 -6.30 20.26 6.02
N ASN A 92 -6.73 19.04 6.35
CA ASN A 92 -8.11 18.72 6.74
C ASN A 92 -8.11 17.98 8.11
N PHE A 93 -7.83 18.73 9.19
CA PHE A 93 -7.76 18.13 10.52
C PHE A 93 -9.13 17.58 10.95
N ASP A 94 -9.21 16.27 11.19
CA ASP A 94 -10.41 15.60 11.72
C ASP A 94 -10.00 14.54 12.75
N ILE A 95 -10.13 14.92 14.03
CA ILE A 95 -9.78 14.07 15.18
C ILE A 95 -10.54 12.74 15.17
N LYS A 96 -11.78 12.71 14.65
CA LYS A 96 -12.61 11.50 14.64
C LYS A 96 -12.10 10.46 13.65
N LYS A 97 -11.51 10.88 12.53
CA LYS A 97 -10.85 9.99 11.58
C LYS A 97 -9.54 9.44 12.13
N ILE A 98 -8.75 10.32 12.77
CA ILE A 98 -7.51 9.92 13.44
C ILE A 98 -7.81 8.89 14.52
N PHE A 99 -8.81 9.15 15.38
CA PHE A 99 -9.24 8.22 16.40
C PHE A 99 -9.71 6.88 15.80
N SER A 100 -10.45 6.92 14.68
CA SER A 100 -10.90 5.71 13.97
C SER A 100 -9.71 4.87 13.48
N ALA A 101 -8.68 5.50 12.91
CA ALA A 101 -7.47 4.81 12.47
C ALA A 101 -6.68 4.22 13.66
N ILE A 102 -6.54 4.97 14.76
CA ILE A 102 -5.90 4.48 16.00
C ILE A 102 -6.67 3.28 16.55
N LEU A 103 -8.01 3.34 16.60
CA LEU A 103 -8.84 2.25 17.08
C LEU A 103 -8.66 0.98 16.24
N GLY A 104 -8.68 1.12 14.91
CA GLY A 104 -8.40 0.01 13.99
C GLY A 104 -7.01 -0.60 14.19
N SER A 105 -5.99 0.25 14.37
CA SER A 105 -4.63 -0.19 14.69
C SER A 105 -4.57 -0.94 16.02
N SER A 106 -5.20 -0.41 17.06
CA SER A 106 -5.20 -1.02 18.39
C SER A 106 -5.88 -2.40 18.41
N ILE A 107 -6.99 -2.54 17.71
CA ILE A 107 -7.71 -3.81 17.62
C ILE A 107 -6.86 -4.87 16.94
N ILE A 108 -6.29 -4.56 15.79
CA ILE A 108 -5.51 -5.57 15.04
C ILE A 108 -4.22 -5.94 15.77
N ILE A 109 -3.56 -4.98 16.44
CA ILE A 109 -2.38 -5.25 17.26
C ILE A 109 -2.76 -6.13 18.46
N SER A 110 -3.88 -5.85 19.11
CA SER A 110 -4.36 -6.69 20.22
C SER A 110 -4.69 -8.11 19.76
N LEU A 111 -5.34 -8.26 18.61
CA LEU A 111 -5.60 -9.56 18.01
C LEU A 111 -4.29 -10.31 17.67
N PHE A 112 -3.31 -9.61 17.16
CA PHE A 112 -1.99 -10.19 16.89
C PHE A 112 -1.33 -10.75 18.16
N PHE A 113 -1.30 -9.98 19.24
CA PHE A 113 -0.76 -10.45 20.53
C PHE A 113 -1.58 -11.61 21.12
N LEU A 114 -2.91 -11.58 20.94
CA LEU A 114 -3.78 -12.68 21.34
C LEU A 114 -3.42 -13.97 20.60
N VAL A 115 -3.17 -13.89 19.28
CA VAL A 115 -2.74 -15.05 18.49
C VAL A 115 -1.39 -15.57 18.98
N LEU A 116 -0.40 -14.72 19.22
CA LEU A 116 0.90 -15.15 19.77
C LEU A 116 0.72 -15.86 21.12
N PHE A 117 -0.13 -15.32 21.98
CA PHE A 117 -0.43 -15.92 23.29
C PHE A 117 -1.08 -17.30 23.15
N LEU A 118 -2.11 -17.43 22.32
CA LEU A 118 -2.82 -18.69 22.09
C LEU A 118 -1.95 -19.76 21.43
N THR A 119 -1.06 -19.36 20.51
CA THR A 119 -0.13 -20.27 19.83
C THR A 119 1.12 -20.57 20.64
N LYS A 120 1.28 -19.93 21.80
CA LYS A 120 2.46 -20.06 22.67
C LYS A 120 3.78 -19.74 21.97
N ILE A 121 3.74 -18.89 20.94
CA ILE A 121 4.94 -18.43 20.24
C ILE A 121 5.55 -17.28 21.08
N PRO A 122 6.82 -17.41 21.56
CA PRO A 122 7.49 -16.32 22.26
C PRO A 122 7.63 -15.11 21.33
N PHE A 123 7.32 -13.92 21.86
CA PHE A 123 7.44 -12.69 21.07
C PHE A 123 8.88 -12.47 20.56
N GLU A 124 9.88 -12.85 21.35
CA GLU A 124 11.30 -12.76 20.97
C GLU A 124 11.61 -13.59 19.72
N SER A 125 11.14 -14.84 19.67
CA SER A 125 11.31 -15.71 18.51
C SER A 125 10.57 -15.17 17.27
N PHE A 126 9.37 -14.60 17.46
CA PHE A 126 8.67 -13.93 16.37
C PHE A 126 9.46 -12.73 15.86
N PHE A 127 9.95 -11.88 16.77
CA PHE A 127 10.70 -10.67 16.41
C PHE A 127 12.00 -11.02 15.67
N GLU A 128 12.74 -12.02 16.17
CA GLU A 128 13.97 -12.48 15.55
C GLU A 128 13.75 -13.00 14.14
N GLN A 129 12.80 -13.91 13.96
CA GLN A 129 12.53 -14.53 12.66
C GLN A 129 11.84 -13.61 11.68
N TYR A 130 10.96 -12.73 12.15
CA TYR A 130 10.10 -11.94 11.30
C TYR A 130 10.63 -10.53 11.04
N ILE A 131 11.40 -9.96 11.95
CA ILE A 131 11.95 -8.60 11.83
C ILE A 131 13.46 -8.64 11.65
N SER A 132 14.19 -9.23 12.59
CA SER A 132 15.66 -9.14 12.61
C SER A 132 16.29 -9.89 11.43
N PHE A 133 15.88 -11.12 11.18
CA PHE A 133 16.42 -11.93 10.09
C PHE A 133 16.17 -11.31 8.68
N PRO A 134 14.96 -10.85 8.32
CA PRO A 134 14.76 -10.15 7.04
C PRO A 134 15.55 -8.85 6.91
N LEU A 135 15.76 -8.11 8.01
CA LEU A 135 16.59 -6.90 8.01
C LEU A 135 18.06 -7.22 7.77
N GLU A 136 18.56 -8.31 8.34
CA GLU A 136 19.94 -8.75 8.15
C GLU A 136 20.20 -9.19 6.69
N ILE A 137 19.30 -10.00 6.12
CA ILE A 137 19.33 -10.33 4.69
C ILE A 137 19.19 -9.07 3.83
N GLY A 138 18.36 -8.11 4.26
CA GLY A 138 18.18 -6.84 3.57
C GLY A 138 19.48 -6.04 3.50
N LYS A 139 20.27 -5.98 4.57
CA LYS A 139 21.57 -5.28 4.60
C LYS A 139 22.51 -5.81 3.54
N THR A 140 22.70 -7.12 3.46
CA THR A 140 23.56 -7.74 2.43
C THR A 140 23.07 -7.46 1.01
N ARG A 141 21.77 -7.42 0.79
CA ARG A 141 21.20 -7.06 -0.52
C ARG A 141 21.39 -5.59 -0.88
N VAL A 142 21.35 -4.68 0.11
CA VAL A 142 21.56 -3.24 -0.09
C VAL A 142 23.03 -2.95 -0.38
N GLU A 143 23.98 -3.66 0.24
CA GLU A 143 25.39 -3.56 -0.10
C GLU A 143 25.66 -3.93 -1.57
N TYR A 144 24.95 -4.92 -2.11
CA TYR A 144 24.99 -5.25 -3.53
C TYR A 144 24.21 -4.26 -4.44
N LEU A 145 23.23 -3.54 -3.90
CA LEU A 145 22.42 -2.56 -4.64
C LEU A 145 23.10 -1.18 -4.74
N LEU A 146 24.03 -0.88 -3.83
CA LEU A 146 24.88 0.32 -3.87
C LEU A 146 26.07 0.17 -4.84
N LEU A 147 26.31 -1.03 -5.36
CA LEU A 147 27.06 -1.20 -6.60
C LEU A 147 26.34 -0.41 -7.71
N PRO A 148 27.08 0.28 -8.60
CA PRO A 148 26.59 1.41 -9.35
C PRO A 148 25.19 1.15 -9.87
N LEU A 149 24.26 2.01 -9.46
CA LEU A 149 22.89 2.02 -9.96
C LEU A 149 22.99 1.99 -11.49
N GLU A 150 22.95 0.81 -12.08
CA GLU A 150 22.82 0.66 -13.51
C GLU A 150 21.46 1.20 -13.90
N PHE A 151 21.42 2.53 -14.06
CA PHE A 151 20.24 3.30 -14.41
C PHE A 151 19.54 2.68 -15.64
N SER A 152 20.35 2.12 -16.54
CA SER A 152 19.87 1.36 -17.69
C SER A 152 19.06 0.12 -17.31
N ARG A 153 19.47 -0.64 -16.29
CA ARG A 153 18.72 -1.84 -15.85
C ARG A 153 17.40 -1.48 -15.18
N ILE A 154 17.41 -0.47 -14.32
CA ILE A 154 16.18 -0.02 -13.63
C ILE A 154 15.21 0.53 -14.67
N PHE A 155 15.67 1.40 -15.57
CA PHE A 155 14.83 2.02 -16.60
C PHE A 155 14.27 1.00 -17.59
N LEU A 156 15.11 0.08 -18.09
CA LEU A 156 14.67 -0.94 -19.05
C LEU A 156 13.73 -1.98 -18.46
N ARG A 157 13.95 -2.40 -17.20
CA ARG A 157 13.09 -3.41 -16.55
C ARG A 157 11.73 -2.86 -16.15
N PHE A 158 11.64 -1.60 -15.77
CA PHE A 158 10.42 -0.97 -15.26
C PHE A 158 9.83 0.08 -16.21
N LYS A 159 10.26 0.12 -17.48
CA LYS A 159 9.77 1.09 -18.47
C LYS A 159 8.25 1.14 -18.60
N LEU A 160 7.57 -0.01 -18.48
CA LEU A 160 6.11 -0.09 -18.53
C LEU A 160 5.42 0.61 -17.34
N ILE A 161 6.13 0.82 -16.24
CA ILE A 161 5.63 1.55 -15.06
C ILE A 161 6.10 3.01 -15.10
N HIS A 162 7.36 3.25 -15.41
CA HIS A 162 7.95 4.60 -15.39
C HIS A 162 7.38 5.51 -16.47
N ILE A 163 7.15 4.98 -17.68
CA ILE A 163 6.61 5.79 -18.78
C ILE A 163 5.22 6.33 -18.47
N PRO A 164 4.21 5.49 -18.09
CA PRO A 164 2.91 6.00 -17.66
C PRO A 164 2.99 6.95 -16.46
N LEU A 165 3.85 6.66 -15.48
CA LEU A 165 4.04 7.52 -14.32
C LEU A 165 4.57 8.92 -14.71
N LEU A 166 5.58 8.99 -15.58
CA LEU A 166 6.11 10.25 -16.08
C LEU A 166 5.06 11.04 -16.87
N ILE A 167 4.26 10.35 -17.70
CA ILE A 167 3.15 10.97 -18.44
C ILE A 167 2.12 11.55 -17.45
N MET A 168 1.73 10.79 -16.41
CA MET A 168 0.80 11.26 -15.39
C MET A 168 1.34 12.47 -14.63
N ILE A 169 2.61 12.45 -14.24
CA ILE A 169 3.27 13.58 -13.57
C ILE A 169 3.26 14.80 -14.49
N PHE A 170 3.61 14.64 -15.74
CA PHE A 170 3.63 15.73 -16.72
C PHE A 170 2.24 16.35 -16.93
N ILE A 171 1.19 15.51 -17.10
CA ILE A 171 -0.19 15.97 -17.22
C ILE A 171 -0.63 16.71 -15.94
N SER A 172 -0.27 16.19 -14.76
CA SER A 172 -0.60 16.82 -13.48
C SER A 172 0.06 18.18 -13.33
N ILE A 173 1.35 18.30 -13.71
CA ILE A 173 2.07 19.58 -13.70
C ILE A 173 1.43 20.58 -14.66
N GLN A 174 1.04 20.15 -15.87
CA GLN A 174 0.36 21.03 -16.83
C GLN A 174 -0.99 21.51 -16.30
N LYS A 175 -1.79 20.63 -15.67
CA LYS A 175 -3.07 21.01 -15.06
C LYS A 175 -2.89 22.02 -13.94
N ILE A 176 -1.93 21.79 -13.03
CA ILE A 176 -1.62 22.72 -11.94
C ILE A 176 -1.18 24.08 -12.48
N ARG A 177 -0.37 24.12 -13.54
CA ARG A 177 0.10 25.35 -14.17
C ARG A 177 -1.04 26.15 -14.81
N ASN A 178 -1.99 25.47 -15.45
CA ASN A 178 -3.08 26.10 -16.17
C ASN A 178 -4.25 26.50 -15.25
N ASP A 179 -4.43 25.79 -14.14
CA ASP A 179 -5.48 26.07 -13.16
C ASP A 179 -4.99 25.78 -11.73
N SER A 180 -4.62 26.86 -11.04
CA SER A 180 -4.16 26.76 -9.65
C SER A 180 -5.26 26.28 -8.68
N SER A 181 -6.54 26.36 -9.09
CA SER A 181 -7.67 25.82 -8.31
C SER A 181 -7.72 24.30 -8.33
N TYR A 182 -7.05 23.66 -9.30
CA TYR A 182 -6.98 22.21 -9.43
C TYR A 182 -6.41 21.52 -8.19
N LEU A 183 -5.44 22.14 -7.49
CA LEU A 183 -4.90 21.63 -6.22
C LEU A 183 -5.93 21.58 -5.09
N ARG A 184 -6.99 22.42 -5.17
CA ARG A 184 -8.08 22.47 -4.19
C ARG A 184 -9.29 21.65 -4.62
N SER A 185 -9.31 21.14 -5.85
CA SER A 185 -10.40 20.30 -6.34
C SER A 185 -10.24 18.87 -5.83
N ASN A 186 -11.38 18.21 -5.56
CA ASN A 186 -11.38 16.78 -5.23
C ASN A 186 -10.84 15.91 -6.38
N ASP A 187 -10.65 16.49 -7.57
CA ASP A 187 -10.15 15.79 -8.76
C ASP A 187 -8.62 15.64 -8.75
N PHE A 188 -7.90 16.39 -7.89
CA PHE A 188 -6.46 16.22 -7.73
C PHE A 188 -6.08 14.92 -7.02
N ILE A 189 -7.01 14.36 -6.24
CA ILE A 189 -6.81 13.14 -5.42
C ILE A 189 -7.26 11.88 -6.19
N ILE A 190 -7.78 12.02 -7.38
CA ILE A 190 -8.20 10.97 -8.28
C ILE A 190 -7.29 10.92 -9.50
#